data_45725812c34255686de39616df7d3d7f
#
_entry.id   45725812c34255686de39616df7d3d7f
#
_cell.length_a   1.000
_cell.length_b   1.000
_cell.length_c   1.000
_cell.angle_alpha   90.00
_cell.angle_beta   90.00
_cell.angle_gamma   90.00
#
_symmetry.space_group_name_H-M   'P 1'
#
loop_
_entity.id
_entity.type
_entity.pdbx_description
1 polymer ?
#
loop_
_entity_poly.entity_id
_entity_poly.type
_entity_poly.pdbx_seq_one_letter_code
_entity_poly.pdbx_strand_id
1 'polypeptide(L)'
;MFKKSFLTGLCILACCAGVETEAAPRPAIPYTVRGGLPNFFRKAEAGSGTVKVGYFGGSITAAAGWRVQTLAWMNETFKGVTFKEINGAISGTNSQLGAYRLQQDVLQHKPDLVFVEFAVNDGGPEEVEISAMEGIVRQIWRQDPTTDVCFVYTMTGNMLKEFEAGNLPRVAGMMEIVADYYKIPSIHMGYHVAELNRAGKLVFQSKEDEATRRKILAEQGIWHFTGDNVHPFGDTGHPLYTDAVKEGFKAIREAVQPAVLKHELFTPLRADNLETAKMVRVEPWMLKGTWRKMDSTTEQPAKQMVWRMPNMWVAESVGSSIEFKFKGTEVRIYDLSGPDCGIVTYTIDGKKLGDSIRMTRGYWSDCYILGTVDVGRNLEDTVHTVKVEIAPEPIPDKLKYLNNSPKYKNMTAEELAASKFNKQNWYVSNVLIVGDIVE
;
A
#
# COMPACT_ATOMS: atom_id res chain seq x y z
N MET A 1 -39.08 3.40 69.18
CA MET A 1 -39.25 2.42 68.08
C MET A 1 -38.86 3.08 66.78
N PHE A 2 -37.61 2.95 66.36
CA PHE A 2 -37.10 3.59 65.12
C PHE A 2 -37.16 2.56 64.00
N LYS A 3 -37.92 2.84 62.94
CA LYS A 3 -37.87 2.07 61.68
C LYS A 3 -36.75 2.60 60.82
N LYS A 4 -35.76 1.74 60.51
CA LYS A 4 -34.73 1.97 59.50
C LYS A 4 -35.29 1.58 58.14
N SER A 5 -35.38 2.54 57.21
CA SER A 5 -35.61 2.26 55.78
C SER A 5 -34.28 2.01 55.08
N PHE A 6 -34.16 0.85 54.45
CA PHE A 6 -33.06 0.52 53.56
C PHE A 6 -33.43 1.07 52.17
N LEU A 7 -32.66 2.01 51.65
CA LEU A 7 -32.67 2.39 50.22
C LEU A 7 -31.68 1.48 49.48
N THR A 8 -32.23 0.63 48.63
CA THR A 8 -31.44 -0.16 47.68
C THR A 8 -31.16 0.69 46.44
N GLY A 9 -29.91 1.14 46.29
CA GLY A 9 -29.49 1.85 45.08
C GLY A 9 -29.26 0.84 43.95
N LEU A 10 -30.10 1.01 42.89
CA LEU A 10 -29.96 0.28 41.64
C LEU A 10 -28.91 0.99 40.76
N CYS A 11 -27.69 0.49 40.69
CA CYS A 11 -26.70 0.94 39.70
C CYS A 11 -27.10 0.39 38.34
N ILE A 12 -27.66 1.24 37.49
CA ILE A 12 -27.84 0.94 36.08
C ILE A 12 -26.46 1.14 35.40
N LEU A 13 -25.78 0.04 35.09
CA LEU A 13 -24.67 0.06 34.14
C LEU A 13 -25.26 0.35 32.74
N ALA A 14 -25.11 1.58 32.29
CA ALA A 14 -25.31 1.90 30.87
C ALA A 14 -24.17 1.28 30.06
N CYS A 15 -24.41 0.12 29.45
CA CYS A 15 -23.59 -0.35 28.36
C CYS A 15 -23.74 0.63 27.20
N CYS A 16 -22.79 1.57 27.06
CA CYS A 16 -22.58 2.27 25.80
C CYS A 16 -22.04 1.24 24.80
N ALA A 17 -22.92 0.56 24.09
CA ALA A 17 -22.57 -0.06 22.83
C ALA A 17 -22.16 1.09 21.91
N GLY A 18 -20.85 1.22 21.67
CA GLY A 18 -20.33 2.11 20.64
C GLY A 18 -20.91 1.66 19.30
N VAL A 19 -21.87 2.37 18.79
CA VAL A 19 -22.25 2.30 17.39
C VAL A 19 -21.06 2.90 16.66
N GLU A 20 -20.26 2.06 16.02
CA GLU A 20 -19.31 2.51 15.01
C GLU A 20 -20.13 3.21 13.92
N THR A 21 -20.16 4.53 13.97
CA THR A 21 -20.74 5.32 12.90
C THR A 21 -19.74 5.31 11.76
N GLU A 22 -20.04 4.51 10.76
CA GLU A 22 -19.35 4.60 9.46
C GLU A 22 -19.30 6.08 9.04
N ALA A 23 -18.12 6.57 8.61
CA ALA A 23 -17.98 7.97 8.20
C ALA A 23 -19.04 8.30 7.12
N ALA A 24 -19.70 9.43 7.25
CA ALA A 24 -20.74 9.85 6.30
C ALA A 24 -20.17 9.89 4.88
N PRO A 25 -20.93 9.41 3.85
CA PRO A 25 -20.49 9.45 2.47
C PRO A 25 -20.07 10.86 2.05
N ARG A 26 -18.92 11.00 1.42
CA ARG A 26 -18.40 12.28 0.91
C ARG A 26 -18.86 12.49 -0.53
N PRO A 27 -19.25 13.71 -0.92
CA PRO A 27 -19.60 14.02 -2.30
C PRO A 27 -18.44 13.74 -3.25
N ALA A 28 -18.75 13.16 -4.42
CA ALA A 28 -17.77 12.99 -5.48
C ALA A 28 -17.49 14.36 -6.12
N ILE A 29 -16.23 14.78 -6.07
CA ILE A 29 -15.72 16.02 -6.67
C ILE A 29 -14.39 15.72 -7.37
N PRO A 30 -13.99 16.49 -8.40
CA PRO A 30 -12.77 16.16 -9.17
C PRO A 30 -11.47 16.39 -8.38
N TYR A 31 -11.42 17.39 -7.51
CA TYR A 31 -10.24 17.73 -6.71
C TYR A 31 -10.61 18.60 -5.51
N THR A 32 -9.70 18.65 -4.53
CA THR A 32 -9.80 19.57 -3.38
C THR A 32 -8.47 20.29 -3.21
N VAL A 33 -8.48 21.62 -3.19
CA VAL A 33 -7.27 22.46 -3.21
C VAL A 33 -6.56 22.53 -1.85
N ARG A 34 -7.29 22.75 -0.77
CA ARG A 34 -6.79 22.93 0.61
C ARG A 34 -5.56 23.86 0.69
N GLY A 35 -4.44 23.38 1.26
CA GLY A 35 -3.19 24.13 1.39
C GLY A 35 -2.36 24.24 0.09
N GLY A 36 -2.78 23.53 -0.96
CA GLY A 36 -2.10 23.56 -2.25
C GLY A 36 -0.71 22.94 -2.26
N LEU A 37 0.10 23.36 -3.23
CA LEU A 37 1.46 22.89 -3.48
C LEU A 37 2.44 24.08 -3.62
N PRO A 38 2.57 24.94 -2.60
CA PRO A 38 3.29 26.20 -2.71
C PRO A 38 4.79 26.03 -2.98
N ASN A 39 5.44 25.06 -2.35
CA ASN A 39 6.86 24.79 -2.53
C ASN A 39 7.17 24.22 -3.91
N PHE A 40 6.34 23.28 -4.38
CA PHE A 40 6.44 22.69 -5.71
C PHE A 40 6.34 23.78 -6.78
N PHE A 41 5.26 24.58 -6.80
CA PHE A 41 5.09 25.61 -7.83
C PHE A 41 6.18 26.67 -7.79
N ARG A 42 6.64 27.06 -6.61
CA ARG A 42 7.79 27.97 -6.50
C ARG A 42 9.05 27.42 -7.18
N LYS A 43 9.34 26.13 -7.04
CA LYS A 43 10.47 25.47 -7.71
C LYS A 43 10.20 25.23 -9.19
N ALA A 44 8.98 24.81 -9.55
CA ALA A 44 8.57 24.54 -10.92
C ALA A 44 8.59 25.79 -11.81
N GLU A 45 8.28 26.96 -11.26
CA GLU A 45 8.24 28.23 -11.97
C GLU A 45 9.53 29.05 -11.87
N ALA A 46 10.58 28.51 -11.25
CA ALA A 46 11.85 29.22 -11.05
C ALA A 46 12.66 29.45 -12.35
N GLY A 47 12.26 28.83 -13.47
CA GLY A 47 12.96 28.97 -14.76
C GLY A 47 14.29 28.23 -14.86
N SER A 48 14.75 27.58 -13.81
CA SER A 48 15.97 26.75 -13.79
C SER A 48 15.98 25.80 -12.59
N GLY A 49 16.82 24.76 -12.65
CA GLY A 49 17.00 23.82 -11.56
C GLY A 49 16.39 22.44 -11.81
N THR A 50 16.31 21.65 -10.74
CA THR A 50 15.74 20.30 -10.79
C THR A 50 14.68 20.16 -9.71
N VAL A 51 13.53 19.59 -10.05
CA VAL A 51 12.43 19.21 -9.15
C VAL A 51 12.30 17.70 -9.17
N LYS A 52 12.34 17.08 -8.01
CA LYS A 52 12.19 15.64 -7.84
C LYS A 52 10.76 15.29 -7.44
N VAL A 53 10.09 14.47 -8.24
CA VAL A 53 8.69 14.08 -8.04
C VAL A 53 8.63 12.62 -7.63
N GLY A 54 8.19 12.36 -6.41
CA GLY A 54 7.92 11.03 -5.88
C GLY A 54 6.54 10.55 -6.32
N TYR A 55 6.48 9.33 -6.84
CA TYR A 55 5.24 8.63 -7.15
C TYR A 55 5.16 7.39 -6.27
N PHE A 56 4.28 7.42 -5.29
CA PHE A 56 4.21 6.42 -4.24
C PHE A 56 2.84 5.76 -4.22
N GLY A 57 2.78 4.44 -4.47
CA GLY A 57 1.50 3.77 -4.62
C GLY A 57 1.59 2.30 -4.99
N GLY A 58 0.50 1.79 -5.55
CA GLY A 58 0.33 0.41 -6.01
C GLY A 58 0.68 0.18 -7.48
N SER A 59 0.04 -0.84 -8.09
CA SER A 59 0.32 -1.29 -9.47
C SER A 59 -0.02 -0.25 -10.53
N ILE A 60 -1.10 0.51 -10.34
CA ILE A 60 -1.54 1.53 -11.31
C ILE A 60 -0.49 2.64 -11.41
N THR A 61 0.09 3.04 -10.28
CA THR A 61 1.17 4.02 -10.22
C THR A 61 2.52 3.45 -10.66
N ALA A 62 2.80 2.16 -10.39
CA ALA A 62 4.01 1.49 -10.85
C ALA A 62 4.08 1.35 -12.36
N ALA A 63 2.93 1.23 -13.04
CA ALA A 63 2.85 1.15 -14.50
C ALA A 63 3.44 2.41 -15.19
N ALA A 64 3.95 2.23 -16.40
CA ALA A 64 4.41 3.34 -17.27
C ALA A 64 3.22 4.08 -17.89
N GLY A 65 2.32 4.59 -17.05
CA GLY A 65 1.10 5.28 -17.44
C GLY A 65 1.08 6.73 -16.96
N TRP A 66 0.06 7.11 -16.16
CA TRP A 66 -0.16 8.48 -15.69
C TRP A 66 1.09 9.10 -15.06
N ARG A 67 1.87 8.33 -14.31
CA ARG A 67 3.14 8.77 -13.71
C ARG A 67 4.11 9.31 -14.74
N VAL A 68 4.38 8.53 -15.80
CA VAL A 68 5.31 8.93 -16.88
C VAL A 68 4.73 10.08 -17.69
N GLN A 69 3.43 10.04 -17.96
CA GLN A 69 2.73 11.06 -18.73
C GLN A 69 2.69 12.41 -17.99
N THR A 70 2.44 12.43 -16.69
CA THR A 70 2.47 13.67 -15.90
C THR A 70 3.88 14.23 -15.77
N LEU A 71 4.90 13.38 -15.61
CA LEU A 71 6.29 13.85 -15.60
C LEU A 71 6.68 14.50 -16.94
N ALA A 72 6.29 13.90 -18.06
CA ALA A 72 6.50 14.46 -19.41
C ALA A 72 5.80 15.82 -19.53
N TRP A 73 4.52 15.89 -19.16
CA TRP A 73 3.77 17.14 -19.14
C TRP A 73 4.42 18.24 -18.29
N MET A 74 4.94 17.91 -17.10
CA MET A 74 5.65 18.89 -16.26
C MET A 74 6.89 19.43 -16.95
N ASN A 75 7.70 18.58 -17.59
CA ASN A 75 8.87 19.00 -18.37
C ASN A 75 8.50 19.86 -19.60
N GLU A 76 7.33 19.62 -20.19
CA GLU A 76 6.82 20.43 -21.31
C GLU A 76 6.26 21.78 -20.84
N THR A 77 5.61 21.81 -19.68
CA THR A 77 4.90 23.00 -19.18
C THR A 77 5.83 23.99 -18.50
N PHE A 78 6.70 23.52 -17.62
CA PHE A 78 7.58 24.37 -16.80
C PHE A 78 8.97 24.49 -17.43
N LYS A 79 9.12 25.40 -18.37
CA LYS A 79 10.36 25.57 -19.13
C LYS A 79 11.54 25.99 -18.26
N GLY A 80 12.72 25.44 -18.56
CA GLY A 80 13.97 25.74 -17.85
C GLY A 80 14.18 24.89 -16.58
N VAL A 81 13.16 24.19 -16.08
CA VAL A 81 13.26 23.28 -14.94
C VAL A 81 13.25 21.82 -15.43
N THR A 82 14.09 20.98 -14.84
CA THR A 82 14.15 19.56 -15.14
C THR A 82 13.40 18.78 -14.06
N PHE A 83 12.36 18.03 -14.44
CA PHE A 83 11.66 17.16 -13.52
C PHE A 83 12.23 15.75 -13.55
N LYS A 84 12.60 15.23 -12.37
CA LYS A 84 13.13 13.88 -12.20
C LYS A 84 12.17 13.02 -11.41
N GLU A 85 11.92 11.82 -11.92
CA GLU A 85 11.08 10.82 -11.29
C GLU A 85 11.78 10.11 -10.13
N ILE A 86 11.04 9.88 -9.05
CA ILE A 86 11.31 8.89 -8.02
C ILE A 86 10.13 7.91 -8.04
N ASN A 87 10.34 6.75 -8.67
CA ASN A 87 9.31 5.71 -8.71
C ASN A 87 9.40 4.83 -7.47
N GLY A 88 8.62 5.18 -6.44
CA GLY A 88 8.45 4.40 -5.21
C GLY A 88 7.23 3.47 -5.23
N ALA A 89 6.55 3.33 -6.37
CA ALA A 89 5.36 2.49 -6.46
C ALA A 89 5.72 1.01 -6.65
N ILE A 90 5.01 0.13 -5.92
CA ILE A 90 5.18 -1.33 -5.99
C ILE A 90 3.83 -2.00 -6.15
N SER A 91 3.67 -2.82 -7.19
CA SER A 91 2.44 -3.55 -7.47
C SER A 91 1.99 -4.43 -6.31
N GLY A 92 0.69 -4.38 -5.98
CA GLY A 92 0.07 -5.20 -4.94
C GLY A 92 0.38 -4.75 -3.52
N THR A 93 0.87 -3.52 -3.31
CA THR A 93 1.14 -2.97 -1.97
C THR A 93 0.11 -1.91 -1.59
N ASN A 94 -0.29 -1.92 -0.33
CA ASN A 94 -1.21 -0.97 0.29
C ASN A 94 -0.48 0.12 1.09
N SER A 95 -1.22 1.06 1.66
CA SER A 95 -0.66 2.16 2.45
C SER A 95 0.07 1.68 3.71
N GLN A 96 -0.40 0.59 4.35
CA GLN A 96 0.28 0.03 5.52
C GLN A 96 1.70 -0.39 5.19
N LEU A 97 1.89 -1.24 4.17
CA LEU A 97 3.22 -1.61 3.71
C LEU A 97 3.98 -0.39 3.16
N GLY A 98 3.25 0.56 2.57
CA GLY A 98 3.77 1.86 2.17
C GLY A 98 4.49 2.57 3.30
N ALA A 99 3.86 2.74 4.45
CA ALA A 99 4.47 3.43 5.60
C ALA A 99 5.81 2.81 6.04
N TYR A 100 5.97 1.50 5.97
CA TYR A 100 7.25 0.84 6.31
C TYR A 100 8.35 1.05 5.26
N ARG A 101 7.99 1.09 3.97
CA ARG A 101 8.96 1.16 2.87
C ARG A 101 9.26 2.58 2.35
N LEU A 102 8.53 3.60 2.84
CA LEU A 102 8.59 4.98 2.36
C LEU A 102 10.01 5.56 2.38
N GLN A 103 10.76 5.32 3.45
CA GLN A 103 12.13 5.81 3.60
C GLN A 103 13.04 5.30 2.49
N GLN A 104 13.01 3.97 2.23
CA GLN A 104 13.90 3.37 1.23
C GLN A 104 13.47 3.64 -0.21
N ASP A 105 12.14 3.76 -0.49
CA ASP A 105 11.66 3.85 -1.86
C ASP A 105 11.51 5.29 -2.34
N VAL A 106 11.33 6.25 -1.43
CA VAL A 106 11.04 7.65 -1.78
C VAL A 106 11.94 8.64 -1.04
N LEU A 107 11.95 8.60 0.30
CA LEU A 107 12.50 9.71 1.09
C LEU A 107 14.01 9.81 1.01
N GLN A 108 14.76 8.70 0.88
CA GLN A 108 16.22 8.73 0.66
C GLN A 108 16.62 9.54 -0.57
N HIS A 109 15.73 9.71 -1.55
CA HIS A 109 15.96 10.46 -2.79
C HIS A 109 15.66 11.95 -2.66
N LYS A 110 15.12 12.39 -1.51
CA LYS A 110 14.79 13.79 -1.18
C LYS A 110 13.84 14.41 -2.22
N PRO A 111 12.57 13.97 -2.27
CA PRO A 111 11.56 14.50 -3.19
C PRO A 111 11.18 15.95 -2.83
N ASP A 112 10.79 16.73 -3.83
CA ASP A 112 10.19 18.07 -3.68
C ASP A 112 8.65 17.99 -3.64
N LEU A 113 8.08 16.97 -4.29
CA LEU A 113 6.67 16.63 -4.29
C LEU A 113 6.52 15.12 -4.17
N VAL A 114 5.54 14.65 -3.41
CA VAL A 114 5.16 13.23 -3.36
C VAL A 114 3.68 13.08 -3.69
N PHE A 115 3.38 12.38 -4.78
CA PHE A 115 2.04 11.83 -5.02
C PHE A 115 1.88 10.54 -4.21
N VAL A 116 0.80 10.44 -3.43
CA VAL A 116 0.45 9.26 -2.64
C VAL A 116 -0.84 8.66 -3.18
N GLU A 117 -0.79 7.38 -3.62
CA GLU A 117 -1.88 6.68 -4.30
C GLU A 117 -2.01 5.25 -3.77
N PHE A 118 -3.03 4.97 -2.98
CA PHE A 118 -3.32 3.62 -2.48
C PHE A 118 -4.81 3.25 -2.52
N ALA A 119 -5.66 4.10 -3.10
CA ALA A 119 -7.12 3.95 -3.06
C ALA A 119 -7.64 2.61 -3.60
N VAL A 120 -6.94 1.98 -4.54
CA VAL A 120 -7.32 0.68 -5.12
C VAL A 120 -6.81 -0.50 -4.30
N ASN A 121 -5.72 -0.32 -3.55
CA ASN A 121 -5.07 -1.39 -2.80
C ASN A 121 -5.47 -1.44 -1.33
N ASP A 122 -6.00 -0.35 -0.79
CA ASP A 122 -6.57 -0.26 0.54
C ASP A 122 -8.04 -0.71 0.52
N GLY A 123 -8.65 -0.94 1.66
CA GLY A 123 -10.04 -1.42 1.77
C GLY A 123 -10.29 -2.14 3.09
N GLY A 124 -9.35 -2.02 4.02
CA GLY A 124 -9.43 -2.56 5.36
C GLY A 124 -10.26 -1.70 6.32
N PRO A 125 -10.07 -1.89 7.63
CA PRO A 125 -10.65 -1.06 8.67
C PRO A 125 -10.17 0.39 8.56
N GLU A 126 -11.07 1.34 8.79
CA GLU A 126 -10.81 2.78 8.64
C GLU A 126 -9.63 3.26 9.49
N GLU A 127 -9.58 2.83 10.74
CA GLU A 127 -8.53 3.19 11.67
C GLU A 127 -7.12 2.76 11.21
N VAL A 128 -7.05 1.63 10.53
CA VAL A 128 -5.78 1.07 10.02
C VAL A 128 -5.27 1.89 8.83
N GLU A 129 -6.17 2.30 7.95
CA GLU A 129 -5.82 3.08 6.76
C GLU A 129 -5.50 4.53 7.11
N ILE A 130 -6.26 5.14 8.02
CA ILE A 130 -5.95 6.47 8.55
C ILE A 130 -4.57 6.46 9.22
N SER A 131 -4.30 5.46 10.07
CA SER A 131 -3.00 5.28 10.74
C SER A 131 -1.85 5.20 9.74
N ALA A 132 -2.01 4.45 8.66
CA ALA A 132 -1.00 4.29 7.64
C ALA A 132 -0.79 5.57 6.81
N MET A 133 -1.86 6.17 6.31
CA MET A 133 -1.80 7.40 5.52
C MET A 133 -1.26 8.58 6.33
N GLU A 134 -1.66 8.71 7.59
CA GLU A 134 -1.10 9.70 8.51
C GLU A 134 0.39 9.46 8.73
N GLY A 135 0.79 8.22 8.96
CA GLY A 135 2.19 7.84 9.13
C GLY A 135 3.04 8.24 7.93
N ILE A 136 2.55 8.02 6.70
CA ILE A 136 3.23 8.42 5.46
C ILE A 136 3.45 9.94 5.43
N VAL A 137 2.41 10.74 5.67
CA VAL A 137 2.51 12.21 5.68
C VAL A 137 3.50 12.69 6.73
N ARG A 138 3.41 12.16 7.94
CA ARG A 138 4.25 12.56 9.06
C ARG A 138 5.72 12.20 8.83
N GLN A 139 6.02 11.05 8.25
CA GLN A 139 7.37 10.66 7.85
C GLN A 139 7.95 11.64 6.80
N ILE A 140 7.17 12.01 5.76
CA ILE A 140 7.58 12.97 4.73
C ILE A 140 7.96 14.30 5.37
N TRP A 141 7.10 14.87 6.19
CA TRP A 141 7.32 16.21 6.77
C TRP A 141 8.31 16.23 7.94
N ARG A 142 8.51 15.09 8.61
CA ARG A 142 9.63 14.96 9.58
C ARG A 142 10.98 14.99 8.89
N GLN A 143 11.09 14.40 7.72
CA GLN A 143 12.33 14.40 6.97
C GLN A 143 12.61 15.77 6.31
N ASP A 144 11.61 16.32 5.63
CA ASP A 144 11.68 17.66 5.05
C ASP A 144 10.30 18.33 5.07
N PRO A 145 10.08 19.30 5.97
CA PRO A 145 8.79 19.99 6.07
C PRO A 145 8.46 20.86 4.85
N THR A 146 9.38 21.02 3.88
CA THR A 146 9.12 21.74 2.63
C THR A 146 8.72 20.83 1.47
N THR A 147 8.67 19.51 1.66
CA THR A 147 8.16 18.59 0.65
C THR A 147 6.64 18.71 0.55
N ASP A 148 6.14 19.08 -0.61
CA ASP A 148 4.69 19.09 -0.84
C ASP A 148 4.16 17.66 -1.05
N VAL A 149 2.94 17.41 -0.58
CA VAL A 149 2.24 16.13 -0.74
C VAL A 149 0.93 16.37 -1.49
N CYS A 150 0.61 15.49 -2.43
CA CYS A 150 -0.67 15.46 -3.13
C CYS A 150 -1.25 14.05 -3.09
N PHE A 151 -2.44 13.89 -2.53
CA PHE A 151 -3.15 12.62 -2.63
C PHE A 151 -3.82 12.49 -3.99
N VAL A 152 -3.74 11.32 -4.60
CA VAL A 152 -4.40 11.02 -5.87
C VAL A 152 -5.14 9.69 -5.73
N TYR A 153 -6.37 9.63 -6.25
CA TYR A 153 -7.23 8.47 -6.07
C TYR A 153 -7.58 7.85 -7.42
N THR A 154 -7.03 6.68 -7.65
CA THR A 154 -7.38 5.82 -8.77
C THR A 154 -8.64 5.02 -8.44
N MET A 155 -9.20 4.28 -9.40
CA MET A 155 -10.42 3.52 -9.20
C MET A 155 -10.40 2.15 -9.86
N THR A 156 -11.25 1.26 -9.37
CA THR A 156 -11.67 0.03 -10.05
C THR A 156 -13.12 0.12 -10.50
N GLY A 157 -13.56 -0.79 -11.36
CA GLY A 157 -14.97 -0.84 -11.78
C GLY A 157 -15.96 -1.09 -10.63
N ASN A 158 -15.53 -1.70 -9.54
CA ASN A 158 -16.37 -1.91 -8.36
C ASN A 158 -16.77 -0.59 -7.68
N MET A 159 -15.95 0.46 -7.84
CA MET A 159 -16.20 1.79 -7.26
C MET A 159 -17.18 2.65 -8.08
N LEU A 160 -17.56 2.22 -9.29
CA LEU A 160 -18.52 2.96 -10.13
C LEU A 160 -19.85 3.21 -9.42
N LYS A 161 -20.34 2.26 -8.64
CA LYS A 161 -21.62 2.38 -7.91
C LYS A 161 -21.63 3.54 -6.93
N GLU A 162 -20.51 3.80 -6.25
CA GLU A 162 -20.38 4.91 -5.31
C GLU A 162 -20.39 6.24 -6.06
N PHE A 163 -19.65 6.34 -7.17
CA PHE A 163 -19.71 7.51 -8.04
C PHE A 163 -21.09 7.73 -8.66
N GLU A 164 -21.80 6.69 -9.06
CA GLU A 164 -23.18 6.76 -9.57
C GLU A 164 -24.17 7.31 -8.52
N ALA A 165 -23.91 6.97 -7.25
CA ALA A 165 -24.66 7.54 -6.12
C ALA A 165 -24.24 8.99 -5.77
N GLY A 166 -23.31 9.59 -6.52
CA GLY A 166 -22.78 10.93 -6.27
C GLY A 166 -21.76 11.02 -5.15
N ASN A 167 -21.26 9.88 -4.69
CA ASN A 167 -20.31 9.77 -3.58
C ASN A 167 -18.91 9.42 -4.04
N LEU A 168 -17.94 9.87 -3.26
CA LEU A 168 -16.55 9.40 -3.36
C LEU A 168 -16.47 7.96 -2.85
N PRO A 169 -15.67 7.07 -3.48
CA PRO A 169 -15.43 5.74 -2.96
C PRO A 169 -14.99 5.76 -1.50
N ARG A 170 -15.53 4.84 -0.69
CA ARG A 170 -15.29 4.76 0.77
C ARG A 170 -13.80 4.88 1.12
N VAL A 171 -12.94 4.16 0.41
CA VAL A 171 -11.49 4.16 0.64
C VAL A 171 -10.89 5.57 0.45
N ALA A 172 -11.23 6.24 -0.64
CA ALA A 172 -10.79 7.62 -0.85
C ALA A 172 -11.36 8.55 0.22
N GLY A 173 -12.61 8.33 0.66
CA GLY A 173 -13.23 9.08 1.76
C GLY A 173 -12.46 9.00 3.08
N MET A 174 -11.89 7.84 3.41
CA MET A 174 -11.04 7.65 4.58
C MET A 174 -9.71 8.41 4.46
N MET A 175 -9.09 8.36 3.29
CA MET A 175 -7.86 9.10 3.03
C MET A 175 -8.07 10.63 3.09
N GLU A 176 -9.26 11.10 2.69
CA GLU A 176 -9.66 12.50 2.79
C GLU A 176 -9.72 13.02 4.23
N ILE A 177 -9.91 12.15 5.24
CA ILE A 177 -9.84 12.55 6.66
C ILE A 177 -8.42 13.06 6.98
N VAL A 178 -7.40 12.34 6.53
CA VAL A 178 -6.01 12.76 6.69
C VAL A 178 -5.71 14.01 5.85
N ALA A 179 -6.22 14.06 4.62
CA ALA A 179 -6.04 15.21 3.72
C ALA A 179 -6.65 16.49 4.31
N ASP A 180 -7.84 16.41 4.92
CA ASP A 180 -8.49 17.54 5.58
C ASP A 180 -7.68 18.03 6.77
N TYR A 181 -7.23 17.11 7.60
CA TYR A 181 -6.47 17.45 8.81
C TYR A 181 -5.15 18.15 8.51
N TYR A 182 -4.37 17.59 7.59
CA TYR A 182 -3.05 18.11 7.21
C TYR A 182 -3.11 19.14 6.08
N LYS A 183 -4.30 19.53 5.61
CA LYS A 183 -4.51 20.49 4.50
C LYS A 183 -3.85 20.08 3.19
N ILE A 184 -3.77 18.77 2.93
CA ILE A 184 -3.17 18.20 1.74
C ILE A 184 -4.16 18.30 0.57
N PRO A 185 -3.77 18.81 -0.61
CA PRO A 185 -4.61 18.78 -1.79
C PRO A 185 -4.81 17.35 -2.29
N SER A 186 -5.97 17.08 -2.86
CA SER A 186 -6.30 15.77 -3.43
C SER A 186 -6.89 15.88 -4.83
N ILE A 187 -6.61 14.89 -5.68
CA ILE A 187 -7.11 14.79 -7.04
C ILE A 187 -7.78 13.44 -7.22
N HIS A 188 -9.07 13.47 -7.52
CA HIS A 188 -9.90 12.27 -7.64
C HIS A 188 -9.90 11.80 -9.10
N MET A 189 -8.82 11.11 -9.50
CA MET A 189 -8.58 10.72 -10.89
C MET A 189 -9.71 9.84 -11.47
N GLY A 190 -10.40 9.07 -10.62
CA GLY A 190 -11.56 8.28 -11.02
C GLY A 190 -12.83 9.09 -11.31
N TYR A 191 -12.92 10.34 -10.87
CA TYR A 191 -14.11 11.16 -11.04
C TYR A 191 -14.48 11.34 -12.54
N HIS A 192 -13.52 11.80 -13.34
CA HIS A 192 -13.75 12.03 -14.75
C HIS A 192 -14.05 10.73 -15.52
N VAL A 193 -13.42 9.62 -15.13
CA VAL A 193 -13.72 8.28 -15.69
C VAL A 193 -15.18 7.90 -15.43
N ALA A 194 -15.66 8.11 -14.19
CA ALA A 194 -17.04 7.83 -13.82
C ALA A 194 -18.05 8.74 -14.57
N GLU A 195 -17.73 10.02 -14.76
CA GLU A 195 -18.57 10.93 -15.54
C GLU A 195 -18.66 10.52 -17.03
N LEU A 196 -17.56 10.12 -17.64
CA LEU A 196 -17.56 9.61 -19.02
C LEU A 196 -18.37 8.30 -19.12
N ASN A 197 -18.24 7.41 -18.14
CA ASN A 197 -19.02 6.17 -18.08
C ASN A 197 -20.52 6.47 -17.98
N ARG A 198 -20.93 7.38 -17.09
CA ARG A 198 -22.33 7.83 -16.92
C ARG A 198 -22.89 8.45 -18.20
N ALA A 199 -22.06 9.19 -18.93
CA ALA A 199 -22.43 9.83 -20.19
C ALA A 199 -22.47 8.86 -21.38
N GLY A 200 -22.17 7.57 -21.21
CA GLY A 200 -22.07 6.58 -22.29
C GLY A 200 -20.88 6.82 -23.24
N LYS A 201 -19.90 7.59 -22.81
CA LYS A 201 -18.68 7.91 -23.56
C LYS A 201 -17.46 7.08 -23.15
N LEU A 202 -17.68 6.06 -22.31
CA LEU A 202 -16.60 5.19 -21.86
C LEU A 202 -17.11 3.75 -21.69
N VAL A 203 -16.35 2.80 -22.20
CA VAL A 203 -16.45 1.37 -21.91
C VAL A 203 -15.46 1.06 -20.81
N PHE A 204 -15.94 0.80 -19.59
CA PHE A 204 -15.06 0.62 -18.43
C PHE A 204 -14.14 -0.59 -18.59
N GLN A 205 -14.70 -1.76 -18.93
CA GLN A 205 -13.91 -2.96 -19.21
C GLN A 205 -14.08 -3.40 -20.68
N SER A 206 -12.96 -3.54 -21.39
CA SER A 206 -12.93 -3.88 -22.80
C SER A 206 -11.90 -4.97 -23.09
N LYS A 207 -12.17 -5.76 -24.13
CA LYS A 207 -11.23 -6.75 -24.66
C LYS A 207 -10.63 -6.33 -26.00
N GLU A 208 -10.96 -5.14 -26.49
CA GLU A 208 -10.43 -4.62 -27.74
C GLU A 208 -8.90 -4.43 -27.68
N ASP A 209 -8.23 -4.70 -28.77
CA ASP A 209 -6.81 -4.40 -28.92
C ASP A 209 -6.53 -2.88 -29.01
N GLU A 210 -5.27 -2.50 -28.92
CA GLU A 210 -4.87 -1.09 -28.91
C GLU A 210 -5.29 -0.35 -30.18
N ALA A 211 -5.13 -0.95 -31.36
CA ALA A 211 -5.44 -0.31 -32.63
C ALA A 211 -6.95 -0.05 -32.73
N THR A 212 -7.76 -1.02 -32.33
CA THR A 212 -9.23 -0.92 -32.30
C THR A 212 -9.68 0.15 -31.31
N ARG A 213 -9.13 0.17 -30.09
CA ARG A 213 -9.46 1.20 -29.08
C ARG A 213 -9.15 2.61 -29.57
N ARG A 214 -7.98 2.81 -30.16
CA ARG A 214 -7.58 4.12 -30.72
C ARG A 214 -8.49 4.56 -31.86
N LYS A 215 -8.89 3.62 -32.73
CA LYS A 215 -9.83 3.88 -33.81
C LYS A 215 -11.20 4.29 -33.27
N ILE A 216 -11.76 3.56 -32.35
CA ILE A 216 -13.05 3.86 -31.74
C ILE A 216 -13.01 5.24 -31.05
N LEU A 217 -11.95 5.54 -30.31
CA LEU A 217 -11.79 6.84 -29.67
C LEU A 217 -11.75 7.97 -30.71
N ALA A 218 -10.98 7.80 -31.80
CA ALA A 218 -10.84 8.82 -32.83
C ALA A 218 -12.13 9.05 -33.62
N GLU A 219 -12.88 8.00 -33.97
CA GLU A 219 -14.06 8.07 -34.83
C GLU A 219 -15.36 8.34 -34.04
N GLN A 220 -15.46 7.87 -32.80
CA GLN A 220 -16.71 7.89 -32.03
C GLN A 220 -16.61 8.68 -30.73
N GLY A 221 -15.40 9.04 -30.28
CA GLY A 221 -15.17 9.71 -29.00
C GLY A 221 -15.44 8.82 -27.79
N ILE A 222 -15.42 7.49 -27.96
CA ILE A 222 -15.66 6.51 -26.89
C ILE A 222 -14.32 6.01 -26.35
N TRP A 223 -14.11 6.19 -25.07
CA TRP A 223 -12.92 5.71 -24.35
C TRP A 223 -13.09 4.24 -23.95
N HIS A 224 -11.99 3.49 -23.93
CA HIS A 224 -11.90 2.14 -23.35
C HIS A 224 -10.90 2.18 -22.22
N PHE A 225 -11.35 1.89 -20.97
CA PHE A 225 -10.56 2.24 -19.80
C PHE A 225 -9.59 1.14 -19.35
N THR A 226 -10.06 -0.11 -19.19
CA THR A 226 -9.27 -1.22 -18.66
C THR A 226 -9.61 -2.55 -19.30
N GLY A 227 -8.69 -3.51 -19.23
CA GLY A 227 -8.92 -4.90 -19.68
C GLY A 227 -9.35 -5.87 -18.57
N ASP A 228 -9.03 -5.55 -17.33
CA ASP A 228 -9.17 -6.46 -16.17
C ASP A 228 -9.99 -5.87 -15.00
N ASN A 229 -10.69 -4.78 -15.25
CA ASN A 229 -11.49 -4.04 -14.26
C ASN A 229 -10.66 -3.21 -13.26
N VAL A 230 -9.33 -3.20 -13.34
CA VAL A 230 -8.42 -2.55 -12.39
C VAL A 230 -7.39 -1.65 -13.09
N HIS A 231 -6.59 -2.23 -14.00
CA HIS A 231 -5.43 -1.56 -14.59
C HIS A 231 -5.80 -0.80 -15.87
N PRO A 232 -5.69 0.54 -15.88
CA PRO A 232 -6.02 1.33 -17.07
C PRO A 232 -5.12 0.97 -18.26
N PHE A 233 -5.69 1.03 -19.48
CA PHE A 233 -4.88 0.93 -20.68
C PHE A 233 -3.93 2.13 -20.82
N GLY A 234 -2.71 1.88 -21.33
CA GLY A 234 -1.70 2.91 -21.48
C GLY A 234 -2.09 4.02 -22.45
N ASP A 235 -2.86 3.66 -23.48
CA ASP A 235 -3.28 4.52 -24.60
C ASP A 235 -4.61 5.26 -24.38
N THR A 236 -5.54 4.68 -23.63
CA THR A 236 -6.91 5.23 -23.51
C THR A 236 -7.38 5.33 -22.05
N GLY A 237 -6.73 4.67 -21.11
CA GLY A 237 -7.10 4.72 -19.69
C GLY A 237 -6.23 5.70 -18.89
N HIS A 238 -4.92 5.52 -18.91
CA HIS A 238 -3.99 6.41 -18.20
C HIS A 238 -4.02 7.88 -18.63
N PRO A 239 -4.28 8.24 -19.91
CA PRO A 239 -4.47 9.64 -20.29
C PRO A 239 -5.56 10.35 -19.51
N LEU A 240 -6.67 9.67 -19.18
CA LEU A 240 -7.75 10.26 -18.36
C LEU A 240 -7.27 10.63 -16.95
N TYR A 241 -6.42 9.80 -16.35
CA TYR A 241 -5.79 10.11 -15.07
C TYR A 241 -4.79 11.28 -15.16
N THR A 242 -4.03 11.30 -16.25
CA THR A 242 -3.09 12.41 -16.53
C THR A 242 -3.83 13.74 -16.68
N ASP A 243 -4.95 13.75 -17.37
CA ASP A 243 -5.75 14.96 -17.56
C ASP A 243 -6.39 15.42 -16.24
N ALA A 244 -6.86 14.51 -15.39
CA ALA A 244 -7.33 14.84 -14.05
C ALA A 244 -6.21 15.50 -13.20
N VAL A 245 -4.96 15.02 -13.28
CA VAL A 245 -3.83 15.66 -12.61
C VAL A 245 -3.57 17.06 -13.15
N LYS A 246 -3.60 17.26 -14.47
CA LYS A 246 -3.41 18.59 -15.09
C LYS A 246 -4.47 19.59 -14.64
N GLU A 247 -5.74 19.17 -14.62
CA GLU A 247 -6.86 20.00 -14.15
C GLU A 247 -6.73 20.36 -12.68
N GLY A 248 -6.45 19.37 -11.82
CA GLY A 248 -6.23 19.59 -10.40
C GLY A 248 -5.05 20.52 -10.13
N PHE A 249 -3.93 20.35 -10.83
CA PHE A 249 -2.75 21.23 -10.71
C PHE A 249 -3.06 22.66 -11.13
N LYS A 250 -3.82 22.84 -12.19
CA LYS A 250 -4.27 24.17 -12.62
C LYS A 250 -5.09 24.84 -11.51
N ALA A 251 -6.10 24.15 -10.99
CA ALA A 251 -6.96 24.69 -9.93
C ALA A 251 -6.17 24.98 -8.62
N ILE A 252 -5.26 24.08 -8.24
CA ILE A 252 -4.39 24.28 -7.06
C ILE A 252 -3.51 25.51 -7.27
N ARG A 253 -2.90 25.67 -8.45
CA ARG A 253 -2.02 26.80 -8.76
C ARG A 253 -2.77 28.15 -8.78
N GLU A 254 -4.00 28.17 -9.29
CA GLU A 254 -4.83 29.36 -9.32
C GLU A 254 -5.27 29.80 -7.90
N ALA A 255 -5.50 28.85 -7.01
CA ALA A 255 -6.00 29.11 -5.67
C ALA A 255 -4.89 29.43 -4.64
N VAL A 256 -3.70 28.85 -4.79
CA VAL A 256 -2.60 28.98 -3.82
C VAL A 256 -1.33 29.53 -4.51
N GLN A 257 -0.81 30.63 -3.99
CA GLN A 257 0.39 31.25 -4.54
C GLN A 257 1.67 30.45 -4.19
N PRO A 258 2.65 30.39 -5.11
CA PRO A 258 3.96 29.82 -4.84
C PRO A 258 4.66 30.52 -3.68
N ALA A 259 5.16 29.75 -2.72
CA ALA A 259 5.84 30.29 -1.54
C ALA A 259 6.83 29.27 -0.96
N VAL A 260 7.65 29.71 -0.03
CA VAL A 260 8.38 28.81 0.87
C VAL A 260 7.48 28.57 2.08
N LEU A 261 6.99 27.36 2.22
CA LEU A 261 6.13 26.94 3.33
C LEU A 261 6.76 25.73 4.03
N LYS A 262 6.81 25.79 5.35
CA LYS A 262 7.10 24.61 6.17
C LYS A 262 5.77 24.05 6.66
N HIS A 263 5.45 22.85 6.23
CA HIS A 263 4.26 22.13 6.70
C HIS A 263 4.40 21.78 8.18
N GLU A 264 3.34 21.99 8.93
CA GLU A 264 3.33 21.74 10.38
C GLU A 264 2.88 20.31 10.70
N LEU A 265 3.56 19.69 11.65
CA LEU A 265 3.14 18.44 12.26
C LEU A 265 2.30 18.75 13.48
N PHE A 266 0.99 18.70 13.33
CA PHE A 266 0.04 18.80 14.45
C PHE A 266 0.11 17.58 15.37
N THR A 267 -0.64 17.61 16.49
CA THR A 267 -0.93 16.41 17.27
C THR A 267 -1.48 15.33 16.33
N PRO A 268 -0.99 14.08 16.39
CA PRO A 268 -1.49 13.05 15.50
C PRO A 268 -3.00 12.86 15.59
N LEU A 269 -3.66 12.56 14.48
CA LEU A 269 -5.04 12.09 14.46
C LEU A 269 -5.18 10.78 15.24
N ARG A 270 -4.15 9.92 15.12
CA ARG A 270 -4.11 8.62 15.78
C ARG A 270 -2.82 8.44 16.55
N ALA A 271 -2.95 7.96 17.79
CA ALA A 271 -1.80 7.63 18.63
C ALA A 271 -0.98 6.44 18.07
N ASP A 272 -1.63 5.55 17.35
CA ASP A 272 -1.06 4.36 16.71
C ASP A 272 -0.68 4.56 15.24
N ASN A 273 -0.50 5.83 14.80
CA ASN A 273 -0.06 6.12 13.43
C ASN A 273 1.34 5.53 13.16
N LEU A 274 1.59 5.23 11.88
CA LEU A 274 2.82 4.58 11.45
C LEU A 274 3.99 5.55 11.18
N GLU A 275 4.10 6.67 11.90
CA GLU A 275 5.15 7.67 11.66
C GLU A 275 6.57 7.19 12.01
N THR A 276 6.70 6.15 12.82
CA THR A 276 7.98 5.53 13.18
C THR A 276 8.17 4.15 12.54
N ALA A 277 7.29 3.79 11.60
CA ALA A 277 7.39 2.55 10.85
C ALA A 277 8.69 2.47 10.03
N LYS A 278 9.36 1.32 10.08
CA LYS A 278 10.63 1.08 9.40
C LYS A 278 10.66 -0.29 8.76
N MET A 279 11.29 -0.36 7.60
CA MET A 279 11.67 -1.62 6.96
C MET A 279 13.17 -1.84 7.18
N VAL A 280 13.52 -2.82 8.02
CA VAL A 280 14.89 -3.15 8.39
C VAL A 280 15.31 -4.43 7.68
N ARG A 281 16.51 -4.45 7.09
CA ARG A 281 17.03 -5.65 6.42
C ARG A 281 17.23 -6.77 7.42
N VAL A 282 16.94 -8.00 7.00
CA VAL A 282 17.34 -9.19 7.74
C VAL A 282 18.85 -9.34 7.60
N GLU A 283 19.55 -9.32 8.74
CA GLU A 283 20.99 -9.45 8.83
C GLU A 283 21.39 -10.85 9.34
N PRO A 284 22.61 -11.33 9.00
CA PRO A 284 23.05 -12.67 9.38
C PRO A 284 22.95 -13.00 10.87
N TRP A 285 23.13 -12.03 11.75
CA TRP A 285 23.06 -12.23 13.19
C TRP A 285 21.63 -12.55 13.68
N MET A 286 20.60 -12.15 12.94
CA MET A 286 19.19 -12.48 13.21
C MET A 286 18.85 -13.93 12.84
N LEU A 287 19.67 -14.59 11.99
CA LEU A 287 19.36 -15.88 11.42
C LEU A 287 19.94 -17.00 12.28
N LYS A 288 19.10 -17.98 12.65
CA LYS A 288 19.50 -19.20 13.37
C LYS A 288 19.14 -20.43 12.56
N GLY A 289 19.97 -21.48 12.65
CA GLY A 289 19.80 -22.67 11.81
C GLY A 289 20.44 -22.53 10.44
N THR A 290 19.83 -23.12 9.42
CA THR A 290 20.39 -23.19 8.06
C THR A 290 19.71 -22.17 7.15
N TRP A 291 20.46 -21.14 6.78
CA TRP A 291 20.02 -20.08 5.88
C TRP A 291 21.02 -19.88 4.75
N ARG A 292 20.51 -19.48 3.60
CA ARG A 292 21.30 -19.15 2.43
C ARG A 292 20.80 -17.84 1.83
N LYS A 293 21.73 -16.93 1.51
CA LYS A 293 21.41 -15.74 0.72
C LYS A 293 21.22 -16.16 -0.74
N MET A 294 20.14 -15.68 -1.34
CA MET A 294 19.83 -15.98 -2.74
C MET A 294 20.52 -15.02 -3.70
N ASP A 295 20.92 -15.52 -4.85
CA ASP A 295 21.40 -14.70 -5.96
C ASP A 295 20.22 -14.18 -6.79
N SER A 296 19.95 -12.89 -6.66
CA SER A 296 18.84 -12.23 -7.39
C SER A 296 19.06 -12.11 -8.90
N THR A 297 20.24 -12.47 -9.42
CA THR A 297 20.52 -12.44 -10.86
C THR A 297 20.17 -13.76 -11.55
N THR A 298 20.24 -14.87 -10.83
CA THR A 298 20.12 -16.23 -11.40
C THR A 298 19.02 -17.07 -10.77
N GLU A 299 18.74 -16.92 -9.46
CA GLU A 299 17.87 -17.84 -8.73
C GLU A 299 16.41 -17.34 -8.63
N GLN A 300 15.46 -18.25 -8.81
CA GLN A 300 14.05 -18.00 -8.48
C GLN A 300 13.74 -18.42 -7.03
N PRO A 301 12.90 -17.66 -6.30
CA PRO A 301 12.12 -16.48 -6.73
C PRO A 301 12.88 -15.13 -6.65
N ALA A 302 14.11 -15.09 -6.16
CA ALA A 302 14.83 -13.85 -5.90
C ALA A 302 14.97 -12.97 -7.16
N LYS A 303 15.22 -13.57 -8.33
CA LYS A 303 15.29 -12.84 -9.61
C LYS A 303 13.98 -12.15 -9.98
N GLN A 304 12.86 -12.84 -9.82
CA GLN A 304 11.54 -12.29 -10.09
C GLN A 304 11.17 -11.17 -9.12
N MET A 305 11.62 -11.28 -7.87
CA MET A 305 11.25 -10.38 -6.78
C MET A 305 12.28 -9.29 -6.46
N VAL A 306 13.32 -9.16 -7.27
CA VAL A 306 14.47 -8.27 -6.99
C VAL A 306 14.06 -6.82 -6.70
N TRP A 307 13.04 -6.29 -7.37
CA TRP A 307 12.51 -4.95 -7.16
C TRP A 307 11.83 -4.74 -5.82
N ARG A 308 11.33 -5.83 -5.22
CA ARG A 308 10.56 -5.82 -3.97
C ARG A 308 11.37 -6.34 -2.80
N MET A 309 12.26 -7.31 -3.07
CA MET A 309 13.05 -8.03 -2.06
C MET A 309 14.50 -8.23 -2.54
N PRO A 310 15.29 -7.15 -2.66
CA PRO A 310 16.63 -7.23 -3.27
C PRO A 310 17.65 -8.06 -2.45
N ASN A 311 17.37 -8.33 -1.18
CA ASN A 311 18.26 -9.04 -0.25
C ASN A 311 17.57 -10.29 0.31
N MET A 312 17.14 -11.19 -0.57
CA MET A 312 16.38 -12.36 -0.16
C MET A 312 17.26 -13.44 0.47
N TRP A 313 16.79 -13.98 1.59
CA TRP A 313 17.32 -15.18 2.24
C TRP A 313 16.30 -16.30 2.12
N VAL A 314 16.79 -17.54 2.06
CA VAL A 314 15.93 -18.72 2.10
C VAL A 314 16.40 -19.67 3.20
N ALA A 315 15.44 -20.16 3.98
CA ALA A 315 15.60 -21.34 4.83
C ALA A 315 14.87 -22.51 4.19
N GLU A 316 15.56 -23.67 4.14
CA GLU A 316 15.05 -24.91 3.55
C GLU A 316 14.92 -26.04 4.59
N SER A 317 15.22 -25.74 5.86
CA SER A 317 15.24 -26.70 6.95
C SER A 317 14.30 -26.28 8.08
N VAL A 318 13.51 -27.23 8.55
CA VAL A 318 12.67 -27.08 9.77
C VAL A 318 13.52 -26.62 10.96
N GLY A 319 12.96 -25.74 11.79
CA GLY A 319 13.62 -25.15 12.94
C GLY A 319 14.59 -24.00 12.62
N SER A 320 14.82 -23.68 11.33
CA SER A 320 15.49 -22.43 10.99
C SER A 320 14.62 -21.24 11.38
N SER A 321 15.19 -20.22 12.05
CA SER A 321 14.45 -19.10 12.60
C SER A 321 15.11 -17.74 12.34
N ILE A 322 14.29 -16.70 12.44
CA ILE A 322 14.70 -15.30 12.62
C ILE A 322 14.47 -14.96 14.07
N GLU A 323 15.52 -14.47 14.75
CA GLU A 323 15.47 -14.10 16.15
C GLU A 323 16.16 -12.76 16.37
N PHE A 324 15.45 -11.83 17.02
CA PHE A 324 15.97 -10.50 17.34
C PHE A 324 15.19 -9.87 18.48
N LYS A 325 15.71 -8.76 19.00
CA LYS A 325 14.99 -7.89 19.94
C LYS A 325 14.66 -6.57 19.27
N PHE A 326 13.52 -6.00 19.64
CA PHE A 326 13.16 -4.64 19.26
C PHE A 326 12.43 -3.94 20.41
N LYS A 327 12.56 -2.63 20.48
CA LYS A 327 11.73 -1.79 21.32
C LYS A 327 10.68 -1.12 20.44
N GLY A 328 9.41 -1.33 20.74
CA GLY A 328 8.34 -0.76 19.92
C GLY A 328 7.02 -1.49 20.05
N THR A 329 6.05 -1.13 19.19
CA THR A 329 4.64 -1.52 19.33
C THR A 329 4.14 -2.46 18.24
N GLU A 330 4.89 -2.63 17.13
CA GLU A 330 4.48 -3.52 16.05
C GLU A 330 5.68 -4.19 15.38
N VAL A 331 5.51 -5.47 15.01
CA VAL A 331 6.51 -6.25 14.29
C VAL A 331 5.87 -7.22 13.31
N ARG A 332 6.41 -7.24 12.08
CA ARG A 332 6.06 -8.19 11.01
C ARG A 332 7.32 -8.67 10.31
N ILE A 333 7.24 -9.81 9.65
CA ILE A 333 8.29 -10.27 8.74
C ILE A 333 7.82 -10.07 7.30
N TYR A 334 8.62 -9.42 6.50
CA TYR A 334 8.40 -9.20 5.07
C TYR A 334 8.96 -10.38 4.29
N ASP A 335 8.07 -11.18 3.72
CA ASP A 335 8.38 -12.50 3.19
C ASP A 335 7.63 -12.83 1.89
N LEU A 336 7.80 -14.05 1.40
CA LEU A 336 7.00 -14.59 0.31
C LEU A 336 6.12 -15.74 0.79
N SER A 337 4.90 -15.75 0.29
CA SER A 337 4.12 -16.96 0.13
C SER A 337 4.47 -17.59 -1.22
N GLY A 338 4.63 -18.90 -1.26
CA GLY A 338 5.03 -19.60 -2.49
C GLY A 338 4.58 -21.06 -2.53
N PRO A 339 4.70 -21.69 -3.71
CA PRO A 339 4.27 -23.08 -3.91
C PRO A 339 5.02 -24.09 -3.04
N ASP A 340 6.24 -23.79 -2.69
CA ASP A 340 7.16 -24.64 -1.92
C ASP A 340 7.37 -24.16 -0.47
N CYS A 341 6.53 -23.23 -0.03
CA CYS A 341 6.59 -22.72 1.34
C CYS A 341 5.80 -23.58 2.34
N GLY A 342 6.27 -23.55 3.59
CA GLY A 342 5.70 -24.29 4.71
C GLY A 342 4.79 -23.46 5.61
N ILE A 343 4.81 -23.85 6.89
CA ILE A 343 4.21 -23.10 8.00
C ILE A 343 5.35 -22.40 8.73
N VAL A 344 5.11 -21.18 9.21
CA VAL A 344 5.97 -20.51 10.16
C VAL A 344 5.22 -20.27 11.46
N THR A 345 5.87 -20.58 12.59
CA THR A 345 5.39 -20.30 13.94
C THR A 345 6.04 -19.02 14.43
N TYR A 346 5.28 -18.16 15.08
CA TYR A 346 5.81 -16.92 15.65
C TYR A 346 5.55 -16.78 17.14
N THR A 347 6.55 -16.21 17.81
CA THR A 347 6.65 -16.12 19.27
C THR A 347 7.12 -14.72 19.66
N ILE A 348 6.50 -14.12 20.65
CA ILE A 348 6.98 -12.89 21.30
C ILE A 348 7.16 -13.19 22.80
N ASP A 349 8.30 -12.80 23.35
CA ASP A 349 8.65 -12.93 24.76
C ASP A 349 8.47 -14.38 25.29
N GLY A 350 8.82 -15.35 24.45
CA GLY A 350 8.69 -16.78 24.76
C GLY A 350 7.27 -17.35 24.64
N LYS A 351 6.26 -16.53 24.35
CA LYS A 351 4.88 -16.98 24.17
C LYS A 351 4.57 -17.17 22.69
N LYS A 352 4.17 -18.39 22.30
CA LYS A 352 3.65 -18.67 20.95
C LYS A 352 2.35 -17.90 20.75
N LEU A 353 2.28 -17.08 19.66
CA LEU A 353 1.12 -16.29 19.29
C LEU A 353 0.33 -16.92 18.15
N GLY A 354 0.99 -17.68 17.27
CA GLY A 354 0.29 -18.33 16.17
C GLY A 354 1.20 -19.01 15.16
N ASP A 355 0.52 -19.50 14.10
CA ASP A 355 1.14 -20.11 12.94
C ASP A 355 0.62 -19.42 11.67
N SER A 356 1.47 -19.31 10.67
CA SER A 356 1.11 -18.74 9.37
C SER A 356 1.49 -19.70 8.24
N ILE A 357 0.50 -20.11 7.46
CA ILE A 357 0.72 -20.95 6.26
C ILE A 357 1.21 -20.04 5.14
N ARG A 358 2.40 -20.32 4.63
CA ARG A 358 3.03 -19.53 3.57
C ARG A 358 2.87 -20.17 2.17
N MET A 359 2.16 -21.28 2.05
CA MET A 359 1.85 -21.91 0.77
C MET A 359 0.74 -21.13 0.03
N THR A 360 0.98 -20.81 -1.24
CA THR A 360 0.00 -20.20 -2.13
C THR A 360 -1.10 -21.18 -2.54
N ARG A 361 -2.29 -20.67 -2.92
CA ARG A 361 -3.52 -21.47 -3.12
C ARG A 361 -4.23 -21.11 -4.42
N GLY A 362 -5.06 -22.05 -4.91
CA GLY A 362 -5.99 -21.84 -6.00
C GLY A 362 -5.31 -21.35 -7.28
N TYR A 363 -5.80 -20.29 -7.87
CA TYR A 363 -5.25 -19.70 -9.08
C TYR A 363 -3.76 -19.34 -8.95
N TRP A 364 -3.32 -18.98 -7.73
CA TRP A 364 -1.97 -18.52 -7.42
C TRP A 364 -1.01 -19.64 -7.00
N SER A 365 -1.42 -20.92 -7.10
CA SER A 365 -0.65 -22.07 -6.59
C SER A 365 0.78 -22.21 -7.13
N ASP A 366 1.06 -21.64 -8.31
CA ASP A 366 2.40 -21.64 -8.92
C ASP A 366 3.21 -20.35 -8.68
N CYS A 367 2.59 -19.36 -8.05
CA CYS A 367 3.16 -18.02 -7.94
C CYS A 367 3.81 -17.80 -6.58
N TYR A 368 4.90 -17.04 -6.60
CA TYR A 368 5.40 -16.40 -5.38
C TYR A 368 4.71 -15.04 -5.22
N ILE A 369 4.14 -14.82 -4.06
CA ILE A 369 3.38 -13.62 -3.72
C ILE A 369 4.03 -12.94 -2.54
N LEU A 370 4.26 -11.63 -2.70
CA LEU A 370 4.73 -10.78 -1.63
C LEU A 370 3.73 -10.77 -0.48
N GLY A 371 4.21 -10.89 0.75
CA GLY A 371 3.38 -10.90 1.93
C GLY A 371 4.09 -10.46 3.19
N THR A 372 3.37 -10.58 4.29
CA THR A 372 3.90 -10.39 5.63
C THR A 372 3.43 -11.49 6.55
N VAL A 373 4.26 -11.85 7.53
CA VAL A 373 3.83 -12.54 8.74
C VAL A 373 3.59 -11.47 9.80
N ASP A 374 2.35 -11.28 10.19
CA ASP A 374 1.99 -10.36 11.27
C ASP A 374 2.29 -11.04 12.61
N VAL A 375 3.41 -10.66 13.22
CA VAL A 375 3.94 -11.30 14.42
C VAL A 375 3.31 -10.71 15.67
N GLY A 376 3.21 -9.36 15.75
CA GLY A 376 2.58 -8.65 16.87
C GLY A 376 2.20 -7.23 16.52
N ARG A 377 1.04 -6.80 17.05
CA ARG A 377 0.52 -5.42 16.93
C ARG A 377 0.01 -4.94 18.28
N ASN A 378 -0.04 -3.62 18.46
CA ASN A 378 -0.50 -2.98 19.70
C ASN A 378 0.23 -3.53 20.93
N LEU A 379 1.53 -3.81 20.81
CA LEU A 379 2.38 -4.21 21.90
C LEU A 379 2.65 -3.01 22.81
N GLU A 380 3.06 -3.26 24.06
CA GLU A 380 3.61 -2.20 24.91
C GLU A 380 4.90 -1.65 24.29
N ASP A 381 5.17 -0.34 24.41
CA ASP A 381 6.43 0.25 23.91
C ASP A 381 7.60 -0.10 24.84
N THR A 382 7.96 -1.38 24.85
CA THR A 382 9.06 -1.95 25.63
C THR A 382 9.94 -2.82 24.72
N VAL A 383 10.98 -3.43 25.31
CA VAL A 383 11.84 -4.38 24.58
C VAL A 383 11.16 -5.74 24.51
N HIS A 384 10.94 -6.21 23.29
CA HIS A 384 10.39 -7.53 23.00
C HIS A 384 11.42 -8.43 22.34
N THR A 385 11.36 -9.71 22.66
CA THR A 385 12.12 -10.76 21.98
C THR A 385 11.22 -11.45 20.97
N VAL A 386 11.62 -11.43 19.70
CA VAL A 386 10.89 -12.01 18.58
C VAL A 386 11.59 -13.27 18.11
N LYS A 387 10.82 -14.34 17.89
CA LYS A 387 11.26 -15.53 17.19
C LYS A 387 10.19 -15.95 16.18
N VAL A 388 10.58 -16.13 14.91
CA VAL A 388 9.75 -16.72 13.86
C VAL A 388 10.52 -17.86 13.24
N GLU A 389 9.94 -19.05 13.18
CA GLU A 389 10.64 -20.29 12.74
C GLU A 389 9.79 -21.13 11.81
N ILE A 390 10.45 -21.91 10.94
CA ILE A 390 9.77 -22.94 10.16
C ILE A 390 9.26 -24.01 11.12
N ALA A 391 7.94 -24.20 11.14
CA ALA A 391 7.28 -25.19 11.98
C ALA A 391 7.72 -26.62 11.61
N PRO A 392 7.85 -27.52 12.59
CA PRO A 392 8.18 -28.94 12.31
C PRO A 392 7.04 -29.67 11.61
N GLU A 393 5.79 -29.26 11.83
CA GLU A 393 4.63 -29.88 11.23
C GLU A 393 4.45 -29.42 9.77
N PRO A 394 4.28 -30.35 8.83
CA PRO A 394 3.93 -29.96 7.45
C PRO A 394 2.51 -29.41 7.38
N ILE A 395 2.22 -28.69 6.32
CA ILE A 395 0.86 -28.20 6.06
C ILE A 395 -0.09 -29.41 5.98
N PRO A 396 -1.13 -29.48 6.83
CA PRO A 396 -2.11 -30.56 6.77
C PRO A 396 -2.86 -30.51 5.43
N ASP A 397 -3.03 -31.68 4.81
CA ASP A 397 -3.85 -31.84 3.59
C ASP A 397 -3.50 -30.83 2.48
N LYS A 398 -2.21 -30.78 2.07
CA LYS A 398 -1.75 -29.89 0.98
C LYS A 398 -2.55 -30.06 -0.31
N LEU A 399 -3.06 -31.25 -0.61
CA LEU A 399 -3.90 -31.49 -1.79
C LEU A 399 -5.17 -30.63 -1.79
N LYS A 400 -5.75 -30.38 -0.63
CA LYS A 400 -6.92 -29.50 -0.51
C LYS A 400 -6.62 -28.07 -0.97
N TYR A 401 -5.41 -27.56 -0.73
CA TYR A 401 -4.99 -26.24 -1.21
C TYR A 401 -4.79 -26.20 -2.73
N LEU A 402 -4.38 -27.33 -3.32
CA LEU A 402 -4.12 -27.46 -4.76
C LEU A 402 -5.38 -27.80 -5.55
N ASN A 403 -6.36 -28.50 -4.94
CA ASN A 403 -7.63 -28.89 -5.60
C ASN A 403 -8.46 -27.70 -6.11
N ASN A 404 -8.27 -26.52 -5.53
CA ASN A 404 -8.88 -25.28 -6.01
C ASN A 404 -8.13 -24.66 -7.21
N SER A 405 -7.01 -25.26 -7.65
CA SER A 405 -6.28 -24.84 -8.84
C SER A 405 -6.73 -25.61 -10.06
N PRO A 406 -7.13 -24.97 -11.16
CA PRO A 406 -7.49 -25.68 -12.41
C PRO A 406 -6.39 -26.62 -12.90
N LYS A 407 -5.12 -26.29 -12.61
CA LYS A 407 -3.94 -27.04 -13.07
C LYS A 407 -3.65 -28.29 -12.22
N TYR A 408 -3.96 -28.25 -10.92
CA TYR A 408 -3.54 -29.28 -9.95
C TYR A 408 -4.69 -30.01 -9.27
N LYS A 409 -5.93 -29.77 -9.70
CA LYS A 409 -7.15 -30.34 -9.09
C LYS A 409 -7.21 -31.88 -9.02
N ASN A 410 -6.41 -32.56 -9.83
CA ASN A 410 -6.35 -34.03 -9.90
C ASN A 410 -5.00 -34.58 -9.45
N MET A 411 -4.15 -33.78 -8.79
CA MET A 411 -2.83 -34.23 -8.32
C MET A 411 -2.98 -35.34 -7.28
N THR A 412 -2.23 -36.42 -7.46
CA THR A 412 -2.20 -37.53 -6.49
C THR A 412 -1.22 -37.25 -5.34
N ALA A 413 -1.29 -38.08 -4.28
CA ALA A 413 -0.37 -37.98 -3.16
C ALA A 413 1.09 -38.28 -3.56
N GLU A 414 1.29 -39.22 -4.49
CA GLU A 414 2.61 -39.58 -5.04
C GLU A 414 3.20 -38.41 -5.85
N GLU A 415 2.40 -37.80 -6.71
CA GLU A 415 2.80 -36.62 -7.48
C GLU A 415 3.12 -35.43 -6.55
N LEU A 416 2.32 -35.22 -5.52
CA LEU A 416 2.59 -34.19 -4.50
C LEU A 416 3.95 -34.42 -3.83
N ALA A 417 4.21 -35.67 -3.38
CA ALA A 417 5.45 -36.02 -2.69
C ALA A 417 6.70 -35.80 -3.55
N ALA A 418 6.61 -36.01 -4.86
CA ALA A 418 7.68 -35.79 -5.82
C ALA A 418 7.82 -34.33 -6.29
N SER A 419 6.90 -33.47 -5.93
CA SER A 419 6.83 -32.08 -6.44
C SER A 419 7.46 -31.05 -5.52
N LYS A 420 7.62 -29.82 -6.05
CA LYS A 420 8.03 -28.64 -5.26
C LYS A 420 7.10 -28.37 -4.06
N PHE A 421 5.82 -28.69 -4.17
CA PHE A 421 4.83 -28.48 -3.12
C PHE A 421 5.10 -29.26 -1.83
N ASN A 422 5.96 -30.29 -1.87
CA ASN A 422 6.30 -31.06 -0.67
C ASN A 422 7.36 -30.38 0.22
N LYS A 423 7.98 -29.30 -0.25
CA LYS A 423 8.97 -28.54 0.53
C LYS A 423 8.30 -27.69 1.63
N GLN A 424 9.15 -27.15 2.50
CA GLN A 424 8.76 -26.24 3.59
C GLN A 424 9.72 -25.03 3.63
N ASN A 425 10.00 -24.46 2.48
CA ASN A 425 10.89 -23.31 2.37
C ASN A 425 10.25 -22.04 2.98
N TRP A 426 11.12 -21.12 3.40
CA TRP A 426 10.69 -19.78 3.81
C TRP A 426 11.66 -18.73 3.24
N TYR A 427 11.11 -17.74 2.54
CA TYR A 427 11.84 -16.69 1.84
C TYR A 427 11.58 -15.35 2.53
N VAL A 428 12.65 -14.69 2.98
CA VAL A 428 12.55 -13.44 3.75
C VAL A 428 13.53 -12.40 3.23
N SER A 429 13.25 -11.12 3.46
CA SER A 429 14.15 -10.03 3.11
C SER A 429 14.28 -9.01 4.24
N ASN A 430 13.19 -8.64 4.89
CA ASN A 430 13.15 -7.56 5.84
C ASN A 430 12.27 -7.91 7.06
N VAL A 431 12.50 -7.21 8.15
CA VAL A 431 11.55 -7.06 9.26
C VAL A 431 10.91 -5.68 9.15
N LEU A 432 9.62 -5.60 9.45
CA LEU A 432 8.84 -4.38 9.50
C LEU A 432 8.55 -4.10 10.97
N ILE A 433 8.94 -2.93 11.46
CA ILE A 433 8.76 -2.57 12.88
C ILE A 433 8.21 -1.16 13.01
N VAL A 434 7.39 -0.95 14.04
CA VAL A 434 7.09 0.37 14.59
C VAL A 434 7.90 0.48 15.87
N GLY A 435 9.08 1.10 15.77
CA GLY A 435 10.09 1.13 16.83
C GLY A 435 11.51 0.99 16.31
N ASP A 436 12.42 0.44 17.13
CA ASP A 436 13.84 0.27 16.85
C ASP A 436 14.35 -1.12 17.19
N ILE A 437 15.25 -1.67 16.35
CA ILE A 437 15.99 -2.89 16.67
C ILE A 437 16.91 -2.60 17.87
N VAL A 438 16.96 -3.55 18.80
CA VAL A 438 17.85 -3.53 19.98
C VAL A 438 18.81 -4.69 19.84
N GLU A 439 20.11 -4.42 19.92
CA GLU A 439 21.17 -5.43 19.90
C GLU A 439 21.26 -6.22 21.20
#